data_faf42e3e335c8d3501902e392dda9e49
#
_entry.id   faf42e3e335c8d3501902e392dda9e49
#
_cell.length_a   1.000
_cell.length_b   1.000
_cell.length_c   1.000
_cell.angle_alpha   90.00
_cell.angle_beta   90.00
_cell.angle_gamma   90.00
#
_symmetry.space_group_name_H-M   'P 1'
#
loop_
_entity.id
_entity.type
_entity.pdbx_description
1 polymer ?
#
loop_
_entity_poly.entity_id
_entity_poly.type
_entity_poly.pdbx_seq_one_letter_code
_entity_poly.pdbx_strand_id
1 'polypeptide(L)'
;MPGSLEKAKTHATKTKSARPAAVVEARAPSPREDDPKDAPLKDDIRLLGRILGDTVREQQGGEVFDIIERIRLASIRFHRDNEVSARRELAAILDSLDADQTLTIVRAFSYFSHLSNIAEDQHHIRRNRAHVLERSPPRPGSLAYAFNRAHEAGLDAKALRDFFDHALVSPVLTAHPTEVRRKSTLTRELEIAALLDARERQVGDDAELARSEEQLRRAILLLWRTNMLRQTRLKVIDEVANGLTYYDYTFFRELPRIHGAIEDELARMEPKGAPKRIASFLRVGSWIGGDRDGNPFVTAQVLGEAMRLQSARALQFYLEELHELGGELSLSVTLMRVTDELKALADRSTDSSAARHDEPYRRAITGIYSRLAKTSHELDHVSALRQPVKDAPAYGSVEDFSADLAV
;
A
#
# COMPACT_ATOMS: atom_id res chain seq x y z
N MET A 1 42.75 -59.20 28.25
CA MET A 1 44.00 -58.53 28.68
C MET A 1 43.79 -57.04 28.44
N PRO A 2 43.98 -56.15 29.43
CA PRO A 2 43.46 -54.80 29.47
C PRO A 2 44.48 -53.78 29.01
N GLY A 3 44.05 -52.66 28.42
CA GLY A 3 44.88 -51.54 28.04
C GLY A 3 44.17 -50.20 28.33
N SER A 4 44.60 -49.68 29.42
CA SER A 4 44.75 -48.31 29.96
C SER A 4 43.77 -47.19 29.50
N LEU A 5 43.02 -46.74 30.47
CA LEU A 5 42.30 -45.48 30.56
C LEU A 5 43.29 -44.30 30.70
N GLU A 6 43.30 -43.41 29.73
CA GLU A 6 44.00 -42.13 29.83
C GLU A 6 43.00 -41.03 30.21
N LYS A 7 43.27 -40.37 31.34
CA LYS A 7 42.46 -39.33 31.96
C LYS A 7 42.62 -38.02 31.21
N ALA A 8 41.55 -37.59 30.52
CA ALA A 8 41.46 -36.20 30.01
C ALA A 8 41.10 -35.25 31.14
N LYS A 9 41.98 -34.27 31.40
CA LYS A 9 41.79 -33.19 32.37
C LYS A 9 40.78 -32.17 31.79
N THR A 10 39.65 -32.03 32.47
CA THR A 10 38.69 -30.97 32.26
C THR A 10 39.23 -29.62 32.69
N HIS A 11 39.50 -28.73 31.73
CA HIS A 11 39.70 -27.31 31.99
C HIS A 11 38.33 -26.63 32.14
N ALA A 12 37.97 -26.25 33.35
CA ALA A 12 36.81 -25.42 33.63
C ALA A 12 37.12 -23.96 33.24
N THR A 13 36.57 -23.53 32.12
CA THR A 13 36.58 -22.12 31.72
C THR A 13 35.49 -21.38 32.50
N LYS A 14 35.92 -20.48 33.40
CA LYS A 14 35.01 -19.57 34.11
C LYS A 14 34.35 -18.63 33.10
N THR A 15 33.10 -18.85 32.80
CA THR A 15 32.23 -17.90 32.11
C THR A 15 31.99 -16.71 33.04
N LYS A 16 32.51 -15.55 32.67
CA LYS A 16 32.15 -14.27 33.28
C LYS A 16 30.66 -14.00 33.02
N SER A 17 29.90 -13.94 34.12
CA SER A 17 28.52 -13.44 34.14
C SER A 17 28.47 -12.06 33.48
N ALA A 18 27.78 -11.97 32.35
CA ALA A 18 27.45 -10.70 31.72
C ALA A 18 26.43 -9.98 32.62
N ARG A 19 26.75 -8.75 33.00
CA ARG A 19 25.82 -7.84 33.65
C ARG A 19 24.59 -7.67 32.75
N PRO A 20 23.37 -7.65 33.31
CA PRO A 20 22.19 -7.32 32.51
C PRO A 20 22.35 -5.90 31.94
N ALA A 21 22.12 -5.76 30.64
CA ALA A 21 22.08 -4.47 29.99
C ALA A 21 21.02 -3.60 30.68
N ALA A 22 21.43 -2.39 31.07
CA ALA A 22 20.52 -1.39 31.60
C ALA A 22 19.37 -1.19 30.59
N VAL A 23 18.15 -1.44 31.06
CA VAL A 23 16.94 -1.04 30.35
C VAL A 23 17.04 0.48 30.20
N VAL A 24 17.29 0.94 28.96
CA VAL A 24 17.18 2.35 28.63
C VAL A 24 15.69 2.65 28.73
N GLU A 25 15.27 3.24 29.86
CA GLU A 25 13.95 3.87 29.95
C GLU A 25 13.86 4.84 28.79
N ALA A 26 13.00 4.51 27.82
CA ALA A 26 12.63 5.43 26.76
C ALA A 26 12.00 6.64 27.42
N ARG A 27 12.77 7.72 27.53
CA ARG A 27 12.32 9.01 28.03
C ARG A 27 11.15 9.42 27.16
N ALA A 28 9.94 9.50 27.73
CA ALA A 28 8.79 10.00 27.04
C ALA A 28 9.15 11.32 26.35
N PRO A 29 8.82 11.52 25.08
CA PRO A 29 9.14 12.78 24.41
C PRO A 29 8.47 13.89 25.21
N SER A 30 9.27 14.90 25.57
CA SER A 30 8.79 16.14 26.15
C SER A 30 7.67 16.68 25.27
N PRO A 31 6.60 17.32 25.82
CA PRO A 31 5.58 17.97 25.02
C PRO A 31 6.29 18.92 24.04
N ARG A 32 6.22 18.61 22.74
CA ARG A 32 6.67 19.54 21.70
C ARG A 32 5.80 20.76 21.83
N GLU A 33 6.40 21.94 21.96
CA GLU A 33 5.73 23.23 21.77
C GLU A 33 4.86 23.11 20.51
N ASP A 34 3.65 23.71 20.55
CA ASP A 34 2.68 23.67 19.46
C ASP A 34 3.31 24.27 18.19
N ASP A 35 3.89 23.45 17.33
CA ASP A 35 4.40 23.90 16.02
C ASP A 35 3.16 24.34 15.20
N PRO A 36 3.09 25.59 14.72
CA PRO A 36 2.02 26.05 13.84
C PRO A 36 1.81 25.18 12.62
N LYS A 37 2.86 24.46 12.20
CA LYS A 37 2.81 23.51 11.09
C LYS A 37 1.97 22.27 11.38
N ASP A 38 1.70 21.96 12.64
CA ASP A 38 0.88 20.82 13.05
C ASP A 38 -0.61 21.19 13.29
N ALA A 39 -0.97 22.49 13.12
CA ALA A 39 -2.36 22.94 13.25
C ALA A 39 -3.33 22.16 12.33
N PRO A 40 -3.03 21.91 11.03
CA PRO A 40 -3.92 21.14 10.16
C PRO A 40 -4.12 19.69 10.64
N LEU A 41 -3.10 19.04 11.21
CA LEU A 41 -3.22 17.71 11.81
C LEU A 41 -4.21 17.71 12.98
N LYS A 42 -4.08 18.70 13.87
CA LYS A 42 -4.98 18.84 15.03
C LYS A 42 -6.42 19.08 14.59
N ASP A 43 -6.64 19.85 13.53
CA ASP A 43 -7.96 20.13 12.99
C ASP A 43 -8.57 18.87 12.33
N ASP A 44 -7.79 18.08 11.59
CA ASP A 44 -8.24 16.80 11.04
C ASP A 44 -8.61 15.81 12.15
N ILE A 45 -7.75 15.65 13.17
CA ILE A 45 -8.06 14.76 14.32
C ILE A 45 -9.32 15.22 15.05
N ARG A 46 -9.51 16.53 15.24
CA ARG A 46 -10.74 17.07 15.87
C ARG A 46 -11.97 16.80 15.02
N LEU A 47 -11.89 17.00 13.70
CA LEU A 47 -13.00 16.73 12.78
C LEU A 47 -13.39 15.26 12.82
N LEU A 48 -12.44 14.35 12.63
CA LEU A 48 -12.69 12.90 12.62
C LEU A 48 -13.18 12.42 14.00
N GLY A 49 -12.60 12.92 15.09
CA GLY A 49 -13.01 12.60 16.45
C GLY A 49 -14.43 13.07 16.75
N ARG A 50 -14.82 14.28 16.29
CA ARG A 50 -16.19 14.79 16.42
C ARG A 50 -17.18 13.90 15.65
N ILE A 51 -16.90 13.58 14.40
CA ILE A 51 -17.77 12.74 13.56
C ILE A 51 -17.91 11.33 14.18
N LEU A 52 -16.82 10.75 14.68
CA LEU A 52 -16.88 9.47 15.39
C LEU A 52 -17.71 9.57 16.66
N GLY A 53 -17.54 10.63 17.46
CA GLY A 53 -18.30 10.87 18.68
C GLY A 53 -19.80 10.99 18.40
N ASP A 54 -20.18 11.76 17.38
CA ASP A 54 -21.58 11.88 16.93
C ASP A 54 -22.13 10.52 16.49
N THR A 55 -21.33 9.75 15.73
CA THR A 55 -21.70 8.38 15.30
C THR A 55 -21.93 7.46 16.50
N VAL A 56 -21.05 7.49 17.51
CA VAL A 56 -21.22 6.68 18.73
C VAL A 56 -22.46 7.09 19.47
N ARG A 57 -22.71 8.38 19.64
CA ARG A 57 -23.91 8.92 20.33
C ARG A 57 -25.20 8.47 19.63
N GLU A 58 -25.25 8.55 18.30
CA GLU A 58 -26.40 8.13 17.51
C GLU A 58 -26.64 6.62 17.53
N GLN A 59 -25.56 5.82 17.57
CA GLN A 59 -25.65 4.37 17.43
C GLN A 59 -25.75 3.63 18.78
N GLN A 60 -25.18 4.19 19.85
CA GLN A 60 -25.06 3.54 21.17
C GLN A 60 -25.78 4.30 22.30
N GLY A 61 -26.25 5.51 22.00
CA GLY A 61 -26.92 6.37 22.98
C GLY A 61 -25.99 7.34 23.72
N GLY A 62 -26.58 8.34 24.35
CA GLY A 62 -25.85 9.41 25.04
C GLY A 62 -25.06 8.93 26.25
N GLU A 63 -25.61 7.99 27.03
CA GLU A 63 -24.93 7.47 28.24
C GLU A 63 -23.55 6.82 27.91
N VAL A 64 -23.47 5.99 26.89
CA VAL A 64 -22.23 5.36 26.46
C VAL A 64 -21.25 6.42 25.97
N PHE A 65 -21.71 7.39 25.20
CA PHE A 65 -20.90 8.51 24.74
C PHE A 65 -20.31 9.30 25.91
N ASP A 66 -21.12 9.62 26.92
CA ASP A 66 -20.69 10.36 28.10
C ASP A 66 -19.64 9.60 28.92
N ILE A 67 -19.75 8.27 29.01
CA ILE A 67 -18.72 7.41 29.62
C ILE A 67 -17.40 7.51 28.81
N ILE A 68 -17.45 7.41 27.51
CA ILE A 68 -16.27 7.54 26.62
C ILE A 68 -15.59 8.89 26.84
N GLU A 69 -16.35 9.99 26.86
CA GLU A 69 -15.80 11.33 27.07
C GLU A 69 -15.18 11.49 28.48
N ARG A 70 -15.80 10.93 29.52
CA ARG A 70 -15.21 10.92 30.86
C ARG A 70 -13.91 10.16 30.92
N ILE A 71 -13.83 8.97 30.29
CA ILE A 71 -12.61 8.18 30.19
C ILE A 71 -11.52 8.99 29.45
N ARG A 72 -11.87 9.61 28.31
CA ARG A 72 -10.94 10.42 27.53
C ARG A 72 -10.38 11.60 28.34
N LEU A 73 -11.24 12.34 29.01
CA LEU A 73 -10.86 13.51 29.82
C LEU A 73 -10.01 13.12 31.04
N ALA A 74 -10.39 12.05 31.75
CA ALA A 74 -9.61 11.54 32.88
C ALA A 74 -8.24 11.02 32.42
N SER A 75 -8.16 10.33 31.26
CA SER A 75 -6.90 9.88 30.68
C SER A 75 -5.98 11.05 30.31
N ILE A 76 -6.52 12.13 29.72
CA ILE A 76 -5.73 13.32 29.38
C ILE A 76 -5.17 13.97 30.65
N ARG A 77 -5.98 14.19 31.68
CA ARG A 77 -5.52 14.76 32.96
C ARG A 77 -4.45 13.89 33.61
N PHE A 78 -4.63 12.57 33.59
CA PHE A 78 -3.64 11.65 34.14
C PHE A 78 -2.32 11.69 33.37
N HIS A 79 -2.35 11.58 32.04
CA HIS A 79 -1.11 11.45 31.25
C HIS A 79 -0.40 12.77 30.96
N ARG A 80 -1.16 13.87 30.77
CA ARG A 80 -0.56 15.17 30.48
C ARG A 80 -0.20 15.94 31.75
N ASP A 81 -1.11 15.94 32.73
CA ASP A 81 -1.03 16.80 33.91
C ASP A 81 -0.54 16.02 35.14
N ASN A 82 -0.22 14.69 35.01
CA ASN A 82 0.18 13.78 36.10
C ASN A 82 -0.76 13.76 37.30
N GLU A 83 -2.06 14.00 37.08
CA GLU A 83 -3.05 14.08 38.14
C GLU A 83 -3.41 12.68 38.68
N VAL A 84 -2.94 12.36 39.89
CA VAL A 84 -3.16 11.04 40.53
C VAL A 84 -4.64 10.77 40.81
N SER A 85 -5.43 11.82 41.09
CA SER A 85 -6.88 11.71 41.27
C SER A 85 -7.61 11.25 40.01
N ALA A 86 -7.16 11.72 38.84
CA ALA A 86 -7.70 11.30 37.55
C ALA A 86 -7.44 9.80 37.26
N ARG A 87 -6.32 9.25 37.73
CA ARG A 87 -6.05 7.81 37.66
C ARG A 87 -7.04 6.98 38.47
N ARG A 88 -7.40 7.44 39.68
CA ARG A 88 -8.39 6.76 40.51
C ARG A 88 -9.80 6.84 39.91
N GLU A 89 -10.17 8.01 39.36
CA GLU A 89 -11.42 8.20 38.64
C GLU A 89 -11.49 7.25 37.42
N LEU A 90 -10.43 7.18 36.64
CA LEU A 90 -10.35 6.29 35.46
C LEU A 90 -10.52 4.81 35.86
N ALA A 91 -9.82 4.36 36.92
CA ALA A 91 -9.96 3.01 37.42
C ALA A 91 -11.40 2.72 37.88
N ALA A 92 -12.00 3.63 38.64
CA ALA A 92 -13.38 3.46 39.12
C ALA A 92 -14.39 3.39 37.96
N ILE A 93 -14.22 4.20 36.92
CA ILE A 93 -15.05 4.12 35.71
C ILE A 93 -14.90 2.76 35.04
N LEU A 94 -13.65 2.33 34.80
CA LEU A 94 -13.37 1.06 34.11
C LEU A 94 -13.91 -0.15 34.89
N ASP A 95 -13.77 -0.15 36.21
CA ASP A 95 -14.26 -1.24 37.10
C ASP A 95 -15.81 -1.30 37.12
N SER A 96 -16.51 -0.21 36.81
CA SER A 96 -17.98 -0.14 36.79
C SER A 96 -18.61 -0.60 35.48
N LEU A 97 -17.83 -0.82 34.43
CA LEU A 97 -18.33 -1.17 33.09
C LEU A 97 -18.83 -2.62 33.02
N ASP A 98 -19.96 -2.82 32.37
CA ASP A 98 -20.37 -4.15 31.93
C ASP A 98 -19.62 -4.59 30.66
N ALA A 99 -19.86 -5.84 30.22
CA ALA A 99 -19.17 -6.42 29.07
C ALA A 99 -19.50 -5.70 27.75
N ASP A 100 -20.74 -5.29 27.54
CA ASP A 100 -21.19 -4.63 26.32
C ASP A 100 -20.67 -3.18 26.25
N GLN A 101 -20.68 -2.46 27.37
CA GLN A 101 -20.07 -1.15 27.50
C GLN A 101 -18.55 -1.23 27.26
N THR A 102 -17.88 -2.21 27.87
CA THR A 102 -16.44 -2.42 27.68
C THR A 102 -16.11 -2.64 26.22
N LEU A 103 -16.84 -3.53 25.54
CA LEU A 103 -16.63 -3.80 24.10
C LEU A 103 -16.83 -2.54 23.26
N THR A 104 -17.89 -1.77 23.54
CA THR A 104 -18.20 -0.54 22.79
C THR A 104 -17.13 0.52 23.00
N ILE A 105 -16.65 0.71 24.24
CA ILE A 105 -15.59 1.66 24.57
C ILE A 105 -14.27 1.28 23.90
N VAL A 106 -13.86 0.01 23.98
CA VAL A 106 -12.65 -0.48 23.30
C VAL A 106 -12.74 -0.24 21.79
N ARG A 107 -13.90 -0.50 21.18
CA ARG A 107 -14.14 -0.23 19.76
C ARG A 107 -14.00 1.27 19.44
N ALA A 108 -14.59 2.13 20.25
CA ALA A 108 -14.55 3.58 20.03
C ALA A 108 -13.09 4.10 20.04
N PHE A 109 -12.30 3.71 21.02
CA PHE A 109 -10.88 4.10 21.09
C PHE A 109 -10.05 3.46 19.97
N SER A 110 -10.33 2.22 19.57
CA SER A 110 -9.65 1.57 18.46
C SER A 110 -9.93 2.32 17.15
N TYR A 111 -11.17 2.64 16.84
CA TYR A 111 -11.49 3.42 15.65
C TYR A 111 -10.95 4.85 15.72
N PHE A 112 -10.96 5.49 16.89
CA PHE A 112 -10.31 6.79 17.06
C PHE A 112 -8.81 6.73 16.74
N SER A 113 -8.11 5.69 17.19
CA SER A 113 -6.69 5.47 16.84
C SER A 113 -6.49 5.27 15.33
N HIS A 114 -7.35 4.49 14.67
CA HIS A 114 -7.29 4.33 13.22
C HIS A 114 -7.49 5.66 12.49
N LEU A 115 -8.48 6.46 12.89
CA LEU A 115 -8.74 7.76 12.29
C LEU A 115 -7.61 8.76 12.54
N SER A 116 -7.01 8.74 13.73
CA SER A 116 -5.83 9.56 14.04
C SER A 116 -4.64 9.19 13.18
N ASN A 117 -4.37 7.89 12.98
CA ASN A 117 -3.30 7.43 12.09
C ASN A 117 -3.54 7.89 10.64
N ILE A 118 -4.79 7.83 10.14
CA ILE A 118 -5.13 8.36 8.81
C ILE A 118 -4.83 9.86 8.71
N ALA A 119 -5.18 10.63 9.74
CA ALA A 119 -4.89 12.07 9.77
C ALA A 119 -3.38 12.34 9.80
N GLU A 120 -2.60 11.56 10.56
CA GLU A 120 -1.14 11.66 10.62
C GLU A 120 -0.51 11.33 9.26
N ASP A 121 -0.95 10.27 8.58
CA ASP A 121 -0.47 9.90 7.25
C ASP A 121 -0.78 11.00 6.23
N GLN A 122 -1.99 11.56 6.23
CA GLN A 122 -2.37 12.67 5.35
C GLN A 122 -1.55 13.93 5.66
N HIS A 123 -1.31 14.23 6.94
CA HIS A 123 -0.46 15.32 7.33
C HIS A 123 0.99 15.13 6.86
N HIS A 124 1.50 13.92 6.90
CA HIS A 124 2.84 13.61 6.39
C HIS A 124 2.93 13.85 4.86
N ILE A 125 1.93 13.45 4.11
CA ILE A 125 1.81 13.72 2.66
C ILE A 125 1.76 15.24 2.42
N ARG A 126 0.94 15.96 3.17
CA ARG A 126 0.83 17.44 3.14
C ARG A 126 2.19 18.11 3.37
N ARG A 127 2.90 17.69 4.40
CA ARG A 127 4.24 18.20 4.74
C ARG A 127 5.27 17.92 3.64
N ASN A 128 5.17 16.79 2.98
CA ASN A 128 6.04 16.48 1.84
C ASN A 128 5.72 17.36 0.63
N ARG A 129 4.44 17.60 0.32
CA ARG A 129 4.04 18.54 -0.74
C ARG A 129 4.57 19.96 -0.46
N ALA A 130 4.35 20.48 0.75
CA ALA A 130 4.84 21.81 1.14
C ALA A 130 6.35 21.90 0.97
N HIS A 131 7.10 20.88 1.40
CA HIS A 131 8.55 20.82 1.27
C HIS A 131 9.02 20.91 -0.20
N VAL A 132 8.34 20.22 -1.10
CA VAL A 132 8.64 20.26 -2.55
C VAL A 132 8.29 21.63 -3.14
N LEU A 133 7.12 22.18 -2.78
CA LEU A 133 6.69 23.51 -3.26
C LEU A 133 7.61 24.64 -2.80
N GLU A 134 8.12 24.56 -1.58
CA GLU A 134 9.11 25.50 -1.02
C GLU A 134 10.51 25.34 -1.62
N ARG A 135 10.71 24.36 -2.52
CA ARG A 135 12.03 24.02 -3.10
C ARG A 135 13.10 23.77 -2.02
N SER A 136 12.70 23.23 -0.90
CA SER A 136 13.59 22.91 0.21
C SER A 136 14.57 21.78 -0.20
N PRO A 137 15.78 21.69 0.40
CA PRO A 137 16.75 20.64 0.08
C PRO A 137 16.15 19.25 0.24
N PRO A 138 16.48 18.29 -0.63
CA PRO A 138 15.95 16.93 -0.55
C PRO A 138 16.17 16.28 0.83
N ARG A 139 15.18 15.58 1.33
CA ARG A 139 15.27 14.93 2.63
C ARG A 139 16.00 13.59 2.54
N PRO A 140 16.79 13.21 3.57
CA PRO A 140 17.30 11.84 3.68
C PRO A 140 16.20 10.78 3.50
N GLY A 141 16.51 9.74 2.71
CA GLY A 141 15.55 8.69 2.36
C GLY A 141 14.72 8.96 1.10
N SER A 142 14.85 10.13 0.46
CA SER A 142 14.24 10.39 -0.85
C SER A 142 15.20 10.03 -2.00
N LEU A 143 14.64 9.70 -3.18
CA LEU A 143 15.43 9.48 -4.39
C LEU A 143 16.29 10.70 -4.73
N ALA A 144 15.73 11.91 -4.67
CA ALA A 144 16.46 13.13 -4.95
C ALA A 144 17.67 13.32 -4.02
N TYR A 145 17.54 12.97 -2.73
CA TYR A 145 18.67 12.99 -1.80
C TYR A 145 19.75 11.97 -2.19
N ALA A 146 19.34 10.76 -2.55
CA ALA A 146 20.26 9.70 -2.95
C ALA A 146 21.04 10.09 -4.23
N PHE A 147 20.35 10.64 -5.23
CA PHE A 147 20.98 11.13 -6.46
C PHE A 147 21.94 12.30 -6.21
N ASN A 148 21.58 13.26 -5.35
CA ASN A 148 22.49 14.34 -4.96
C ASN A 148 23.77 13.80 -4.32
N ARG A 149 23.62 12.83 -3.40
CA ARG A 149 24.78 12.16 -2.76
C ARG A 149 25.64 11.41 -3.76
N ALA A 150 25.02 10.72 -4.73
CA ALA A 150 25.74 10.03 -5.79
C ALA A 150 26.53 11.02 -6.67
N HIS A 151 25.92 12.13 -7.03
CA HIS A 151 26.58 13.21 -7.79
C HIS A 151 27.75 13.84 -7.02
N GLU A 152 27.55 14.17 -5.73
CA GLU A 152 28.63 14.65 -4.85
C GLU A 152 29.81 13.68 -4.74
N ALA A 153 29.52 12.36 -4.82
CA ALA A 153 30.53 11.30 -4.84
C ALA A 153 31.18 11.11 -6.22
N GLY A 154 30.81 11.89 -7.23
CA GLY A 154 31.38 11.85 -8.58
C GLY A 154 30.84 10.72 -9.47
N LEU A 155 29.70 10.11 -9.11
CA LEU A 155 29.06 9.10 -9.97
C LEU A 155 28.33 9.79 -11.12
N ASP A 156 28.61 9.33 -12.34
CA ASP A 156 27.93 9.77 -13.56
C ASP A 156 26.69 8.92 -13.88
N ALA A 157 25.90 9.31 -14.86
CA ALA A 157 24.71 8.59 -15.28
C ALA A 157 25.03 7.18 -15.77
N LYS A 158 26.20 6.95 -16.39
CA LYS A 158 26.61 5.64 -16.86
C LYS A 158 26.86 4.69 -15.69
N ALA A 159 27.60 5.14 -14.67
CA ALA A 159 27.85 4.35 -13.46
C ALA A 159 26.57 4.00 -12.72
N LEU A 160 25.61 4.95 -12.65
CA LEU A 160 24.31 4.72 -12.02
C LEU A 160 23.44 3.75 -12.84
N ARG A 161 23.44 3.82 -14.18
CA ARG A 161 22.75 2.83 -15.03
C ARG A 161 23.32 1.43 -14.82
N ASP A 162 24.64 1.30 -14.87
CA ASP A 162 25.31 0.03 -14.62
C ASP A 162 24.96 -0.54 -13.25
N PHE A 163 24.89 0.31 -12.23
CA PHE A 163 24.42 -0.10 -10.91
C PHE A 163 22.97 -0.63 -10.95
N PHE A 164 22.02 0.10 -11.54
CA PHE A 164 20.62 -0.33 -11.59
C PHE A 164 20.40 -1.56 -12.47
N ASP A 165 21.18 -1.74 -13.53
CA ASP A 165 21.12 -2.92 -14.40
C ASP A 165 21.56 -4.21 -13.68
N HIS A 166 22.36 -4.10 -12.60
CA HIS A 166 22.83 -5.23 -11.80
C HIS A 166 22.23 -5.28 -10.38
N ALA A 167 21.52 -4.23 -9.96
CA ALA A 167 20.91 -4.16 -8.63
C ALA A 167 19.71 -5.09 -8.49
N LEU A 168 19.49 -5.57 -7.28
CA LEU A 168 18.26 -6.25 -6.90
C LEU A 168 17.81 -5.77 -5.52
N VAL A 169 16.62 -5.17 -5.46
CA VAL A 169 15.92 -4.88 -4.21
C VAL A 169 14.66 -5.73 -4.19
N SER A 170 14.59 -6.65 -3.24
CA SER A 170 13.46 -7.59 -3.13
C SER A 170 12.80 -7.48 -1.76
N PRO A 171 11.87 -6.52 -1.56
CA PRO A 171 11.03 -6.53 -0.37
C PRO A 171 10.13 -7.76 -0.40
N VAL A 172 10.01 -8.43 0.75
CA VAL A 172 9.25 -9.68 0.85
C VAL A 172 8.03 -9.46 1.73
N LEU A 173 6.85 -9.72 1.19
CA LEU A 173 5.62 -9.72 1.95
C LEU A 173 5.58 -10.92 2.89
N THR A 174 5.32 -10.65 4.16
CA THR A 174 5.12 -11.66 5.20
C THR A 174 3.70 -11.55 5.75
N ALA A 175 3.07 -12.67 6.10
CA ALA A 175 1.79 -12.66 6.79
C ALA A 175 2.00 -12.78 8.29
N HIS A 176 1.53 -11.79 9.04
CA HIS A 176 1.34 -11.94 10.46
C HIS A 176 -0.17 -12.12 10.73
N PRO A 177 -0.64 -13.24 11.29
CA PRO A 177 -2.07 -13.54 11.41
C PRO A 177 -2.88 -12.47 12.15
N THR A 178 -2.23 -11.72 13.06
CA THR A 178 -2.85 -10.65 13.83
C THR A 178 -2.99 -9.34 13.04
N GLU A 179 -2.25 -9.18 11.93
CA GLU A 179 -2.22 -7.95 11.12
C GLU A 179 -3.14 -8.01 9.89
N VAL A 180 -3.73 -9.18 9.63
CA VAL A 180 -4.60 -9.37 8.47
C VAL A 180 -5.93 -8.64 8.68
N ARG A 181 -6.03 -7.42 8.16
CA ARG A 181 -7.24 -6.60 8.21
C ARG A 181 -8.30 -7.10 7.22
N ARG A 182 -9.56 -6.81 7.50
CA ARG A 182 -10.63 -7.03 6.53
C ARG A 182 -10.48 -6.06 5.36
N LYS A 183 -10.64 -6.54 4.13
CA LYS A 183 -10.64 -5.68 2.93
C LYS A 183 -11.65 -4.53 3.05
N SER A 184 -12.84 -4.80 3.62
CA SER A 184 -13.87 -3.77 3.85
C SER A 184 -13.40 -2.66 4.79
N THR A 185 -12.67 -2.98 5.86
CA THR A 185 -12.10 -1.98 6.76
C THR A 185 -11.04 -1.13 6.03
N LEU A 186 -10.10 -1.78 5.36
CA LEU A 186 -9.07 -1.10 4.58
C LEU A 186 -9.67 -0.18 3.50
N THR A 187 -10.70 -0.65 2.78
CA THR A 187 -11.40 0.18 1.79
C THR A 187 -12.01 1.44 2.41
N ARG A 188 -12.60 1.34 3.61
CA ARG A 188 -13.15 2.52 4.31
C ARG A 188 -12.06 3.47 4.80
N GLU A 189 -10.95 2.94 5.32
CA GLU A 189 -9.80 3.74 5.75
C GLU A 189 -9.21 4.53 4.56
N LEU A 190 -9.04 3.89 3.40
CA LEU A 190 -8.57 4.54 2.18
C LEU A 190 -9.57 5.59 1.65
N GLU A 191 -10.88 5.33 1.75
CA GLU A 191 -11.91 6.31 1.38
C GLU A 191 -11.84 7.55 2.28
N ILE A 192 -11.69 7.37 3.60
CA ILE A 192 -11.53 8.48 4.55
C ILE A 192 -10.26 9.28 4.24
N ALA A 193 -9.15 8.61 3.97
CA ALA A 193 -7.90 9.25 3.58
C ALA A 193 -8.06 10.11 2.30
N ALA A 194 -8.71 9.55 1.28
CA ALA A 194 -8.98 10.27 0.02
C ALA A 194 -9.91 11.47 0.22
N LEU A 195 -10.92 11.36 1.10
CA LEU A 195 -11.82 12.46 1.44
C LEU A 195 -11.11 13.60 2.18
N LEU A 196 -10.18 13.28 3.09
CA LEU A 196 -9.33 14.29 3.75
C LEU A 196 -8.43 15.01 2.75
N ASP A 197 -7.77 14.28 1.84
CA ASP A 197 -6.92 14.85 0.80
C ASP A 197 -7.73 15.74 -0.17
N ALA A 198 -8.93 15.33 -0.55
CA ALA A 198 -9.82 16.13 -1.39
C ALA A 198 -10.28 17.41 -0.67
N ARG A 199 -10.65 17.30 0.62
CA ARG A 199 -11.08 18.43 1.45
C ARG A 199 -10.01 19.52 1.57
N GLU A 200 -8.75 19.13 1.69
CA GLU A 200 -7.62 20.08 1.76
C GLU A 200 -7.51 20.95 0.51
N ARG A 201 -7.87 20.40 -0.66
CA ARG A 201 -7.80 21.12 -1.94
C ARG A 201 -8.99 22.02 -2.21
N GLN A 202 -10.04 21.89 -1.40
CA GLN A 202 -11.26 22.71 -1.51
C GLN A 202 -11.03 24.03 -0.79
N VAL A 203 -10.85 25.10 -1.54
CA VAL A 203 -10.65 26.45 -0.99
C VAL A 203 -11.92 27.26 -1.19
N GLY A 204 -12.63 27.57 -0.09
CA GLY A 204 -13.59 28.67 -0.07
C GLY A 204 -15.03 28.36 -0.48
N ASP A 205 -15.47 27.11 -0.68
CA ASP A 205 -16.88 26.75 -0.91
C ASP A 205 -17.46 26.00 0.30
N ASP A 206 -18.27 26.69 1.11
CA ASP A 206 -18.91 26.12 2.28
C ASP A 206 -19.84 24.93 1.93
N ALA A 207 -20.46 24.94 0.76
CA ALA A 207 -21.34 23.85 0.30
C ALA A 207 -20.53 22.60 -0.07
N GLU A 208 -19.34 22.74 -0.62
CA GLU A 208 -18.43 21.62 -0.89
C GLU A 208 -17.85 21.07 0.41
N LEU A 209 -17.48 21.92 1.35
CA LEU A 209 -17.00 21.51 2.66
C LEU A 209 -18.06 20.72 3.43
N ALA A 210 -19.33 21.16 3.39
CA ALA A 210 -20.44 20.45 4.00
C ALA A 210 -20.69 19.07 3.35
N ARG A 211 -20.60 18.99 2.01
CA ARG A 211 -20.70 17.70 1.28
C ARG A 211 -19.57 16.75 1.63
N SER A 212 -18.35 17.26 1.71
CA SER A 212 -17.17 16.48 2.13
C SER A 212 -17.33 15.94 3.55
N GLU A 213 -17.85 16.75 4.48
CA GLU A 213 -18.12 16.31 5.85
C GLU A 213 -19.21 15.23 5.92
N GLU A 214 -20.27 15.35 5.13
CA GLU A 214 -21.30 14.32 5.03
C GLU A 214 -20.76 13.01 4.47
N GLN A 215 -19.87 13.06 3.47
CA GLN A 215 -19.18 11.86 2.96
C GLN A 215 -18.28 11.21 4.02
N LEU A 216 -17.53 12.00 4.80
CA LEU A 216 -16.75 11.53 5.94
C LEU A 216 -17.64 10.87 7.00
N ARG A 217 -18.77 11.50 7.35
CA ARG A 217 -19.78 10.97 8.29
C ARG A 217 -20.28 9.60 7.83
N ARG A 218 -20.64 9.48 6.56
CA ARG A 218 -21.06 8.22 5.97
C ARG A 218 -19.95 7.16 6.02
N ALA A 219 -18.72 7.49 5.65
CA ALA A 219 -17.60 6.55 5.66
C ALA A 219 -17.27 6.06 7.08
N ILE A 220 -17.27 6.96 8.08
CA ILE A 220 -17.04 6.63 9.49
C ILE A 220 -18.20 5.79 10.06
N LEU A 221 -19.44 6.09 9.72
CA LEU A 221 -20.59 5.26 10.11
C LEU A 221 -20.47 3.83 9.55
N LEU A 222 -20.09 3.70 8.29
CA LEU A 222 -19.87 2.38 7.67
C LEU A 222 -18.70 1.64 8.33
N LEU A 223 -17.62 2.36 8.64
CA LEU A 223 -16.50 1.82 9.40
C LEU A 223 -16.94 1.34 10.78
N TRP A 224 -17.68 2.16 11.53
CA TRP A 224 -18.24 1.83 12.84
C TRP A 224 -19.12 0.56 12.81
N ARG A 225 -19.93 0.39 11.77
CA ARG A 225 -20.78 -0.78 11.59
C ARG A 225 -20.09 -2.00 11.00
N THR A 226 -18.83 -1.86 10.57
CA THR A 226 -18.02 -2.99 10.10
C THR A 226 -17.40 -3.71 11.29
N ASN A 227 -17.57 -5.04 11.38
CA ASN A 227 -16.96 -5.80 12.46
C ASN A 227 -15.45 -5.89 12.26
N MET A 228 -14.66 -5.32 13.19
CA MET A 228 -13.19 -5.40 13.16
C MET A 228 -12.68 -6.81 13.37
N LEU A 229 -13.34 -7.58 14.24
CA LEU A 229 -12.92 -8.92 14.58
C LEU A 229 -13.46 -9.92 13.56
N ARG A 230 -12.62 -10.84 13.13
CA ARG A 230 -13.04 -11.99 12.34
C ARG A 230 -13.52 -13.09 13.29
N GLN A 231 -14.71 -13.60 13.03
CA GLN A 231 -15.27 -14.73 13.79
C GLN A 231 -14.73 -16.08 13.30
N THR A 232 -14.21 -16.14 12.07
CA THR A 232 -13.68 -17.35 11.45
C THR A 232 -12.16 -17.29 11.35
N ARG A 233 -11.51 -18.43 11.63
CA ARG A 233 -10.06 -18.57 11.44
C ARG A 233 -9.75 -18.42 9.94
N LEU A 234 -8.73 -17.61 9.63
CA LEU A 234 -8.23 -17.46 8.27
C LEU A 234 -7.62 -18.77 7.77
N LYS A 235 -7.90 -19.09 6.53
CA LYS A 235 -7.14 -20.08 5.77
C LYS A 235 -5.93 -19.40 5.14
N VAL A 236 -4.89 -20.17 4.84
CA VAL A 236 -3.67 -19.65 4.18
C VAL A 236 -4.01 -18.92 2.86
N ILE A 237 -4.97 -19.41 2.10
CA ILE A 237 -5.44 -18.76 0.87
C ILE A 237 -6.12 -17.41 1.12
N ASP A 238 -6.78 -17.22 2.25
CA ASP A 238 -7.36 -15.93 2.63
C ASP A 238 -6.24 -14.91 2.95
N GLU A 239 -5.13 -15.38 3.53
CA GLU A 239 -3.93 -14.57 3.78
C GLU A 239 -3.27 -14.16 2.48
N VAL A 240 -3.14 -15.08 1.51
CA VAL A 240 -2.67 -14.79 0.15
C VAL A 240 -3.53 -13.72 -0.51
N ALA A 241 -4.86 -13.89 -0.50
CA ALA A 241 -5.78 -12.91 -1.08
C ALA A 241 -5.68 -11.52 -0.43
N ASN A 242 -5.44 -11.46 0.89
CA ASN A 242 -5.17 -10.20 1.58
C ASN A 242 -3.84 -9.57 1.15
N GLY A 243 -2.76 -10.36 1.05
CA GLY A 243 -1.46 -9.89 0.58
C GLY A 243 -1.53 -9.30 -0.84
N LEU A 244 -2.35 -9.89 -1.71
CA LEU A 244 -2.55 -9.40 -3.07
C LEU A 244 -3.24 -8.03 -3.12
N THR A 245 -3.99 -7.62 -2.09
CA THR A 245 -4.60 -6.29 -2.06
C THR A 245 -3.55 -5.16 -2.06
N TYR A 246 -2.35 -5.38 -1.55
CA TYR A 246 -1.26 -4.40 -1.59
C TYR A 246 -0.76 -4.14 -3.00
N TYR A 247 -0.86 -5.14 -3.91
CA TYR A 247 -0.57 -4.92 -5.33
C TYR A 247 -1.58 -3.96 -5.94
N ASP A 248 -2.88 -4.14 -5.65
CA ASP A 248 -3.95 -3.28 -6.16
C ASP A 248 -3.83 -1.84 -5.69
N TYR A 249 -3.57 -1.65 -4.41
CA TYR A 249 -3.57 -0.33 -3.80
C TYR A 249 -2.25 0.43 -3.98
N THR A 250 -1.12 -0.30 -4.18
CA THR A 250 0.20 0.33 -4.13
C THR A 250 1.12 -0.15 -5.25
N PHE A 251 1.49 -1.44 -5.29
CA PHE A 251 2.65 -1.88 -6.06
C PHE A 251 2.48 -1.73 -7.56
N PHE A 252 1.34 -2.07 -8.12
CA PHE A 252 1.10 -1.95 -9.57
C PHE A 252 1.25 -0.53 -10.09
N ARG A 253 0.99 0.46 -9.26
CA ARG A 253 1.09 1.88 -9.63
C ARG A 253 2.41 2.51 -9.23
N GLU A 254 2.93 2.18 -8.06
CA GLU A 254 4.12 2.86 -7.53
C GLU A 254 5.43 2.27 -8.06
N LEU A 255 5.50 0.96 -8.37
CA LEU A 255 6.72 0.37 -8.95
C LEU A 255 7.10 1.01 -10.30
N PRO A 256 6.19 1.16 -11.28
CA PRO A 256 6.50 1.87 -12.52
C PRO A 256 6.89 3.34 -12.29
N ARG A 257 6.25 4.04 -11.35
CA ARG A 257 6.58 5.43 -11.02
C ARG A 257 7.98 5.58 -10.46
N ILE A 258 8.42 4.65 -9.61
CA ILE A 258 9.79 4.66 -9.08
C ILE A 258 10.80 4.47 -10.21
N HIS A 259 10.56 3.51 -11.12
CA HIS A 259 11.43 3.28 -12.28
C HIS A 259 11.46 4.52 -13.19
N GLY A 260 10.31 5.09 -13.53
CA GLY A 260 10.22 6.31 -14.32
C GLY A 260 10.93 7.50 -13.69
N ALA A 261 10.77 7.71 -12.37
CA ALA A 261 11.46 8.79 -11.67
C ALA A 261 12.99 8.64 -11.70
N ILE A 262 13.49 7.41 -11.64
CA ILE A 262 14.94 7.12 -11.76
C ILE A 262 15.39 7.37 -13.20
N GLU A 263 14.66 6.88 -14.19
CA GLU A 263 14.95 7.08 -15.61
C GLU A 263 14.97 8.57 -15.99
N ASP A 264 14.02 9.35 -15.48
CA ASP A 264 13.96 10.81 -15.65
C ASP A 264 15.18 11.51 -15.04
N GLU A 265 15.65 11.07 -13.86
CA GLU A 265 16.83 11.63 -13.24
C GLU A 265 18.09 11.31 -14.03
N LEU A 266 18.24 10.07 -14.49
CA LEU A 266 19.34 9.64 -15.33
C LEU A 266 19.35 10.38 -16.67
N ALA A 267 18.18 10.64 -17.27
CA ALA A 267 18.05 11.44 -18.50
C ALA A 267 18.45 12.91 -18.27
N ARG A 268 18.15 13.49 -17.09
CA ARG A 268 18.62 14.84 -16.71
C ARG A 268 20.13 14.93 -16.59
N MET A 269 20.78 13.86 -16.13
CA MET A 269 22.25 13.79 -16.05
C MET A 269 22.90 13.62 -17.44
N GLU A 270 22.21 13.03 -18.43
CA GLU A 270 22.66 12.82 -19.82
C GLU A 270 21.68 13.41 -20.85
N PRO A 271 21.53 14.75 -20.96
CA PRO A 271 20.51 15.36 -21.82
C PRO A 271 20.64 15.05 -23.32
N LYS A 272 21.81 14.62 -23.78
CA LYS A 272 22.08 14.27 -25.18
C LYS A 272 22.00 12.77 -25.45
N GLY A 273 21.76 11.95 -24.42
CA GLY A 273 21.60 10.50 -24.53
C GLY A 273 20.23 10.12 -25.07
N ALA A 274 20.12 9.01 -25.79
CA ALA A 274 18.81 8.41 -26.09
C ALA A 274 18.16 7.93 -24.78
N PRO A 275 16.85 8.08 -24.63
CA PRO A 275 16.13 7.51 -23.48
C PRO A 275 16.39 6.01 -23.39
N LYS A 276 16.92 5.55 -22.26
CA LYS A 276 17.15 4.14 -22.01
C LYS A 276 16.42 3.74 -20.73
N ARG A 277 15.67 2.65 -20.82
CA ARG A 277 15.09 2.01 -19.65
C ARG A 277 16.17 1.34 -18.81
N ILE A 278 15.98 1.32 -17.50
CA ILE A 278 16.79 0.53 -16.57
C ILE A 278 16.19 -0.86 -16.42
N ALA A 279 17.02 -1.83 -16.01
CA ALA A 279 16.52 -3.16 -15.69
C ALA A 279 15.52 -3.15 -14.51
N SER A 280 14.67 -4.16 -14.46
CA SER A 280 13.70 -4.31 -13.34
C SER A 280 14.45 -4.76 -12.07
N PHE A 281 15.00 -3.80 -11.34
CA PHE A 281 15.79 -4.01 -10.13
C PHE A 281 14.94 -4.20 -8.86
N LEU A 282 13.68 -3.73 -8.87
CA LEU A 282 12.78 -3.79 -7.72
C LEU A 282 11.75 -4.90 -7.94
N ARG A 283 11.89 -6.01 -7.21
CA ARG A 283 11.07 -7.21 -7.35
C ARG A 283 10.46 -7.60 -6.01
N VAL A 284 9.16 -7.42 -5.86
CA VAL A 284 8.44 -7.80 -4.64
C VAL A 284 8.32 -9.32 -4.58
N GLY A 285 8.83 -9.90 -3.50
CA GLY A 285 8.63 -11.31 -3.15
C GLY A 285 7.48 -11.50 -2.17
N SER A 286 7.09 -12.74 -1.94
CA SER A 286 6.09 -13.09 -0.92
C SER A 286 6.38 -14.44 -0.30
N TRP A 287 6.35 -14.51 1.03
CA TRP A 287 6.36 -15.77 1.78
C TRP A 287 4.94 -16.29 2.03
N ILE A 288 3.92 -15.44 1.80
CA ILE A 288 2.53 -15.77 2.08
C ILE A 288 2.07 -16.91 1.17
N GLY A 289 1.66 -18.02 1.76
CA GLY A 289 1.24 -19.22 1.04
C GLY A 289 2.39 -20.17 0.66
N GLY A 290 3.66 -19.77 0.87
CA GLY A 290 4.85 -20.57 0.55
C GLY A 290 5.71 -20.94 1.74
N ASP A 291 5.85 -20.04 2.71
CA ASP A 291 6.62 -20.29 3.93
C ASP A 291 5.80 -21.13 4.91
N ARG A 292 6.33 -22.29 5.22
CA ARG A 292 5.65 -23.28 6.05
C ARG A 292 5.77 -22.98 7.54
N ASP A 293 6.94 -22.57 8.00
CA ASP A 293 7.27 -22.21 9.40
C ASP A 293 6.48 -23.04 10.47
N GLY A 294 6.46 -24.36 10.29
CA GLY A 294 5.71 -25.28 11.15
C GLY A 294 4.19 -25.35 10.90
N ASN A 295 3.64 -24.50 10.01
CA ASN A 295 2.21 -24.54 9.67
C ASN A 295 1.88 -25.72 8.73
N PRO A 296 1.13 -26.75 9.20
CA PRO A 296 0.82 -27.92 8.38
C PRO A 296 -0.13 -27.60 7.21
N PHE A 297 -0.81 -26.47 7.23
CA PHE A 297 -1.75 -26.05 6.20
C PHE A 297 -1.07 -25.38 5.00
N VAL A 298 0.21 -25.05 5.07
CA VAL A 298 1.02 -24.62 3.92
C VAL A 298 1.52 -25.86 3.19
N THR A 299 0.78 -26.26 2.17
CA THR A 299 1.06 -27.45 1.35
C THR A 299 1.50 -27.05 -0.05
N ALA A 300 2.03 -27.99 -0.83
CA ALA A 300 2.38 -27.76 -2.24
C ALA A 300 1.16 -27.29 -3.07
N GLN A 301 -0.03 -27.82 -2.76
CA GLN A 301 -1.27 -27.39 -3.41
C GLN A 301 -1.60 -25.93 -3.09
N VAL A 302 -1.44 -25.51 -1.83
CA VAL A 302 -1.65 -24.12 -1.40
C VAL A 302 -0.64 -23.21 -2.06
N LEU A 303 0.62 -23.61 -2.17
CA LEU A 303 1.65 -22.84 -2.90
C LEU A 303 1.28 -22.69 -4.39
N GLY A 304 0.85 -23.77 -5.05
CA GLY A 304 0.40 -23.70 -6.44
C GLY A 304 -0.77 -22.74 -6.62
N GLU A 305 -1.75 -22.77 -5.72
CA GLU A 305 -2.89 -21.85 -5.74
C GLU A 305 -2.46 -20.40 -5.45
N ALA A 306 -1.53 -20.19 -4.52
CA ALA A 306 -0.97 -18.87 -4.25
C ALA A 306 -0.28 -18.25 -5.51
N MET A 307 0.52 -19.04 -6.20
CA MET A 307 1.17 -18.61 -7.45
C MET A 307 0.14 -18.32 -8.54
N ARG A 308 -0.89 -19.18 -8.68
CA ARG A 308 -1.98 -18.95 -9.63
C ARG A 308 -2.72 -17.63 -9.35
N LEU A 309 -3.04 -17.34 -8.09
CA LEU A 309 -3.71 -16.10 -7.71
C LEU A 309 -2.83 -14.87 -7.98
N GLN A 310 -1.52 -14.96 -7.75
CA GLN A 310 -0.57 -13.88 -8.06
C GLN A 310 -0.50 -13.61 -9.57
N SER A 311 -0.35 -14.66 -10.37
CA SER A 311 -0.34 -14.59 -11.84
C SER A 311 -1.64 -14.00 -12.37
N ALA A 312 -2.78 -14.56 -11.94
CA ALA A 312 -4.11 -14.10 -12.33
C ALA A 312 -4.32 -12.60 -12.04
N ARG A 313 -3.83 -12.14 -10.86
CA ARG A 313 -3.97 -10.73 -10.49
C ARG A 313 -3.13 -9.80 -11.34
N ALA A 314 -1.90 -10.20 -11.67
CA ALA A 314 -1.03 -9.42 -12.56
C ALA A 314 -1.60 -9.34 -13.98
N LEU A 315 -2.06 -10.48 -14.54
CA LEU A 315 -2.64 -10.52 -15.87
C LEU A 315 -3.93 -9.69 -15.97
N GLN A 316 -4.75 -9.71 -14.90
CA GLN A 316 -5.96 -8.88 -14.86
C GLN A 316 -5.63 -7.39 -14.84
N PHE A 317 -4.60 -6.98 -14.09
CA PHE A 317 -4.12 -5.60 -14.09
C PHE A 317 -3.65 -5.18 -15.49
N TYR A 318 -2.84 -5.99 -16.17
CA TYR A 318 -2.41 -5.69 -17.53
C TYR A 318 -3.58 -5.59 -18.52
N LEU A 319 -4.61 -6.41 -18.39
CA LEU A 319 -5.81 -6.32 -19.21
C LEU A 319 -6.58 -5.01 -18.99
N GLU A 320 -6.67 -4.55 -17.74
CA GLU A 320 -7.28 -3.26 -17.40
C GLU A 320 -6.49 -2.10 -18.02
N GLU A 321 -5.17 -2.08 -17.86
CA GLU A 321 -4.28 -1.06 -18.43
C GLU A 321 -4.33 -1.04 -19.97
N LEU A 322 -4.32 -2.21 -20.61
CA LEU A 322 -4.48 -2.30 -22.08
C LEU A 322 -5.82 -1.75 -22.56
N HIS A 323 -6.88 -1.97 -21.80
CA HIS A 323 -8.19 -1.43 -22.16
C HIS A 323 -8.23 0.09 -22.06
N GLU A 324 -7.65 0.67 -20.99
CA GLU A 324 -7.55 2.11 -20.82
C GLU A 324 -6.68 2.73 -21.92
N LEU A 325 -5.49 2.15 -22.16
CA LEU A 325 -4.59 2.59 -23.22
C LEU A 325 -5.26 2.55 -24.60
N GLY A 326 -6.04 1.51 -24.90
CA GLY A 326 -6.79 1.42 -26.15
C GLY A 326 -7.87 2.49 -26.28
N GLY A 327 -8.41 2.99 -25.18
CA GLY A 327 -9.31 4.14 -25.13
C GLY A 327 -8.59 5.46 -25.41
N GLU A 328 -7.41 5.65 -24.82
CA GLU A 328 -6.59 6.86 -25.00
C GLU A 328 -6.01 6.97 -26.42
N LEU A 329 -5.55 5.86 -26.99
CA LEU A 329 -4.89 5.82 -28.30
C LEU A 329 -5.88 5.59 -29.47
N SER A 330 -7.06 6.20 -29.41
CA SER A 330 -8.01 6.27 -30.52
C SER A 330 -7.53 7.29 -31.57
N LEU A 331 -6.40 7.00 -32.23
CA LEU A 331 -5.69 7.91 -33.12
C LEU A 331 -5.85 7.48 -34.57
N SER A 332 -6.31 8.43 -35.44
CA SER A 332 -6.56 8.18 -36.85
C SER A 332 -5.33 8.38 -37.72
N VAL A 333 -5.06 7.43 -38.64
CA VAL A 333 -3.99 7.55 -39.65
C VAL A 333 -4.23 8.68 -40.65
N THR A 334 -5.43 9.23 -40.71
CA THR A 334 -5.73 10.40 -41.56
C THR A 334 -5.12 11.69 -40.98
N LEU A 335 -4.84 11.69 -39.69
CA LEU A 335 -4.32 12.86 -38.97
C LEU A 335 -2.84 12.74 -38.59
N MET A 336 -2.29 11.53 -38.58
CA MET A 336 -0.89 11.28 -38.21
C MET A 336 -0.27 10.14 -38.99
N ARG A 337 1.06 10.14 -39.03
CA ARG A 337 1.82 9.00 -39.61
C ARG A 337 2.10 7.98 -38.50
N VAL A 338 2.04 6.71 -38.88
CA VAL A 338 2.39 5.57 -38.01
C VAL A 338 3.44 4.71 -38.70
N THR A 339 4.18 3.93 -37.92
CA THR A 339 5.22 3.04 -38.43
C THR A 339 4.60 1.86 -39.18
N ASP A 340 5.38 1.22 -40.05
CA ASP A 340 4.91 0.04 -40.77
C ASP A 340 4.79 -1.19 -39.84
N GLU A 341 5.61 -1.24 -38.79
CA GLU A 341 5.53 -2.25 -37.73
C GLU A 341 4.19 -2.17 -36.98
N LEU A 342 3.73 -0.96 -36.63
CA LEU A 342 2.42 -0.77 -36.00
C LEU A 342 1.28 -1.16 -36.92
N LYS A 343 1.35 -0.81 -38.20
CA LYS A 343 0.35 -1.25 -39.19
C LYS A 343 0.28 -2.77 -39.28
N ALA A 344 1.44 -3.43 -39.36
CA ALA A 344 1.53 -4.88 -39.42
C ALA A 344 0.96 -5.53 -38.14
N LEU A 345 1.19 -4.93 -36.96
CA LEU A 345 0.60 -5.39 -35.69
C LEU A 345 -0.91 -5.22 -35.69
N ALA A 346 -1.41 -4.07 -36.13
CA ALA A 346 -2.84 -3.78 -36.25
C ALA A 346 -3.56 -4.73 -37.23
N ASP A 347 -2.90 -5.10 -38.35
CA ASP A 347 -3.45 -6.01 -39.33
C ASP A 347 -3.47 -7.48 -38.86
N ARG A 348 -2.64 -7.86 -37.90
CA ARG A 348 -2.74 -9.14 -37.19
C ARG A 348 -3.88 -9.20 -36.17
N SER A 349 -4.45 -8.04 -35.82
CA SER A 349 -5.57 -7.97 -34.90
C SER A 349 -6.83 -8.61 -35.50
N THR A 350 -7.57 -9.32 -34.67
CA THR A 350 -8.87 -9.89 -35.02
C THR A 350 -10.00 -8.84 -35.06
N ASP A 351 -9.70 -7.58 -34.70
CA ASP A 351 -10.67 -6.48 -34.75
C ASP A 351 -11.00 -6.06 -36.18
N SER A 352 -12.21 -6.38 -36.61
CA SER A 352 -12.74 -6.05 -37.93
C SER A 352 -13.79 -4.94 -37.90
N SER A 353 -13.84 -4.13 -36.83
CA SER A 353 -14.81 -3.03 -36.74
C SER A 353 -14.55 -1.94 -37.77
N ALA A 354 -15.56 -1.61 -38.56
CA ALA A 354 -15.47 -0.51 -39.52
C ALA A 354 -15.21 0.85 -38.83
N ALA A 355 -15.68 1.03 -37.61
CA ALA A 355 -15.47 2.25 -36.84
C ALA A 355 -14.01 2.44 -36.38
N ARG A 356 -13.20 1.41 -36.42
CA ARG A 356 -11.78 1.45 -36.00
C ARG A 356 -10.80 1.17 -37.14
N HIS A 357 -11.31 1.19 -38.39
CA HIS A 357 -10.51 0.86 -39.56
C HIS A 357 -9.27 1.77 -39.69
N ASP A 358 -9.42 3.05 -39.41
CA ASP A 358 -8.36 4.06 -39.46
C ASP A 358 -7.62 4.31 -38.14
N GLU A 359 -7.85 3.47 -37.08
CA GLU A 359 -7.26 3.58 -35.75
C GLU A 359 -6.25 2.41 -35.48
N PRO A 360 -5.05 2.41 -36.06
CA PRO A 360 -4.13 1.27 -35.99
C PRO A 360 -3.67 0.98 -34.55
N TYR A 361 -3.41 2.00 -33.72
CA TYR A 361 -3.06 1.79 -32.31
C TYR A 361 -4.14 1.02 -31.57
N ARG A 362 -5.39 1.46 -31.69
CA ARG A 362 -6.51 0.82 -31.02
C ARG A 362 -6.76 -0.61 -31.52
N ARG A 363 -6.60 -0.85 -32.82
CA ARG A 363 -6.68 -2.20 -33.42
C ARG A 363 -5.57 -3.10 -32.89
N ALA A 364 -4.31 -2.63 -32.85
CA ALA A 364 -3.18 -3.36 -32.31
C ALA A 364 -3.41 -3.73 -30.83
N ILE A 365 -3.79 -2.75 -29.99
CA ILE A 365 -4.08 -2.97 -28.56
C ILE A 365 -5.24 -3.95 -28.37
N THR A 366 -6.29 -3.87 -29.19
CA THR A 366 -7.39 -4.86 -29.17
C THR A 366 -6.90 -6.27 -29.47
N GLY A 367 -5.95 -6.43 -30.40
CA GLY A 367 -5.30 -7.71 -30.70
C GLY A 367 -4.47 -8.22 -29.53
N ILE A 368 -3.64 -7.36 -28.94
CA ILE A 368 -2.84 -7.66 -27.73
C ILE A 368 -3.76 -8.07 -26.57
N TYR A 369 -4.81 -7.32 -26.31
CA TYR A 369 -5.81 -7.63 -25.28
C TYR A 369 -6.42 -9.01 -25.47
N SER A 370 -6.85 -9.34 -26.71
CA SER A 370 -7.48 -10.64 -27.00
C SER A 370 -6.51 -11.80 -26.78
N ARG A 371 -5.24 -11.65 -27.18
CA ARG A 371 -4.18 -12.65 -26.91
C ARG A 371 -3.89 -12.80 -25.43
N LEU A 372 -3.78 -11.69 -24.71
CA LEU A 372 -3.51 -11.73 -23.25
C LEU A 372 -4.70 -12.30 -22.48
N ALA A 373 -5.93 -12.01 -22.86
CA ALA A 373 -7.13 -12.60 -22.27
C ALA A 373 -7.17 -14.12 -22.46
N LYS A 374 -6.77 -14.60 -23.64
CA LYS A 374 -6.63 -16.03 -23.93
C LYS A 374 -5.54 -16.66 -23.08
N THR A 375 -4.37 -16.02 -22.97
CA THR A 375 -3.25 -16.44 -22.10
C THR A 375 -3.69 -16.57 -20.64
N SER A 376 -4.39 -15.58 -20.11
CA SER A 376 -4.92 -15.59 -18.74
C SER A 376 -5.89 -16.76 -18.51
N HIS A 377 -6.73 -17.04 -19.50
CA HIS A 377 -7.64 -18.18 -19.42
C HIS A 377 -6.92 -19.53 -19.45
N GLU A 378 -5.89 -19.68 -20.29
CA GLU A 378 -5.13 -20.93 -20.41
C GLU A 378 -4.24 -21.21 -19.19
N LEU A 379 -3.63 -20.16 -18.61
CA LEU A 379 -2.75 -20.32 -17.44
C LEU A 379 -3.52 -20.47 -16.12
N ASP A 380 -4.54 -19.62 -15.91
CA ASP A 380 -5.15 -19.41 -14.61
C ASP A 380 -6.64 -19.74 -14.57
N HIS A 381 -7.21 -20.13 -15.71
CA HIS A 381 -8.66 -20.36 -15.90
C HIS A 381 -9.52 -19.14 -15.52
N VAL A 382 -8.94 -17.93 -15.58
CA VAL A 382 -9.61 -16.69 -15.25
C VAL A 382 -10.13 -16.03 -16.53
N SER A 383 -11.41 -15.74 -16.56
CA SER A 383 -12.01 -14.97 -17.65
C SER A 383 -11.72 -13.48 -17.46
N ALA A 384 -11.31 -12.81 -18.53
CA ALA A 384 -11.16 -11.36 -18.53
C ALA A 384 -12.49 -10.69 -18.14
N LEU A 385 -12.44 -9.60 -17.37
CA LEU A 385 -13.63 -8.84 -16.96
C LEU A 385 -14.41 -8.30 -18.17
N ARG A 386 -13.71 -7.97 -19.25
CA ARG A 386 -14.29 -7.54 -20.52
C ARG A 386 -14.03 -8.60 -21.57
N GLN A 387 -15.07 -9.01 -22.24
CA GLN A 387 -14.95 -10.01 -23.29
C GLN A 387 -14.08 -9.47 -24.43
N PRO A 388 -13.10 -10.25 -24.93
CA PRO A 388 -12.34 -9.89 -26.13
C PRO A 388 -13.27 -9.77 -27.35
N VAL A 389 -12.90 -8.92 -28.30
CA VAL A 389 -13.69 -8.67 -29.52
C VAL A 389 -13.86 -9.96 -30.33
N LYS A 390 -12.80 -10.76 -30.42
CA LYS A 390 -12.77 -12.11 -31.01
C LYS A 390 -11.71 -12.94 -30.35
N ASP A 391 -11.81 -14.26 -30.52
CA ASP A 391 -10.78 -15.20 -30.11
C ASP A 391 -9.45 -14.93 -30.86
N ALA A 392 -8.36 -15.03 -30.13
CA ALA A 392 -7.00 -14.89 -30.62
C ALA A 392 -6.11 -15.97 -29.96
N PRO A 393 -4.99 -16.38 -30.60
CA PRO A 393 -4.07 -17.32 -29.97
C PRO A 393 -3.42 -16.70 -28.73
N ALA A 394 -3.21 -17.51 -27.69
CA ALA A 394 -2.47 -17.10 -26.51
C ALA A 394 -1.03 -16.69 -26.87
N TYR A 395 -0.39 -15.92 -25.98
CA TYR A 395 1.04 -15.66 -26.06
C TYR A 395 1.83 -16.93 -25.69
N GLY A 396 2.84 -17.25 -26.49
CA GLY A 396 3.72 -18.38 -26.22
C GLY A 396 4.77 -18.09 -25.15
N SER A 397 5.14 -16.82 -25.01
CA SER A 397 6.15 -16.37 -24.05
C SER A 397 5.92 -14.92 -23.59
N VAL A 398 6.63 -14.52 -22.53
CA VAL A 398 6.65 -13.12 -22.05
C VAL A 398 7.33 -12.21 -23.06
N GLU A 399 8.33 -12.73 -23.78
CA GLU A 399 9.08 -12.02 -24.82
C GLU A 399 8.17 -11.63 -25.98
N ASP A 400 7.26 -12.52 -26.41
CA ASP A 400 6.29 -12.23 -27.47
C ASP A 400 5.34 -11.10 -27.08
N PHE A 401 4.86 -11.13 -25.84
CA PHE A 401 4.01 -10.06 -25.30
C PHE A 401 4.77 -8.73 -25.22
N SER A 402 5.99 -8.76 -24.70
CA SER A 402 6.84 -7.57 -24.59
C SER A 402 7.22 -6.99 -25.95
N ALA A 403 7.42 -7.85 -26.97
CA ALA A 403 7.70 -7.41 -28.33
C ALA A 403 6.50 -6.69 -28.96
N ASP A 404 5.28 -7.19 -28.79
CA ASP A 404 4.09 -6.52 -29.28
C ASP A 404 3.85 -5.15 -28.57
N LEU A 405 4.25 -5.00 -27.30
CA LEU A 405 4.17 -3.72 -26.58
C LEU A 405 5.27 -2.71 -26.95
N ALA A 406 6.38 -3.18 -27.54
CA ALA A 406 7.49 -2.33 -27.92
C ALA A 406 7.31 -1.64 -29.29
N VAL A 407 6.30 -2.06 -30.07
CA VAL A 407 5.91 -1.47 -31.37
C VAL A 407 5.15 -0.18 -31.19
#